data_dc2b0e17e57afe4c9bb1c6aba394e38e
#
_entry.id   dc2b0e17e57afe4c9bb1c6aba394e38e
#
_cell.length_a   1.000
_cell.length_b   1.000
_cell.length_c   1.000
_cell.angle_alpha   90.00
_cell.angle_beta   90.00
_cell.angle_gamma   90.00
#
_symmetry.space_group_name_H-M   'P 1'
#
loop_
_entity.id
_entity.type
_entity.pdbx_description
1 polymer ?
#
loop_
_entity_poly.entity_id
_entity_poly.type
_entity_poly.pdbx_seq_one_letter_code
_entity_poly.pdbx_strand_id
1 'polypeptide(L)'
;MKIILAGIEYVGTTTIAQLLQEWKKEVMGEPFYMDLVHDHSKLPHTSGHPDDTTLEEQSQIIGLSPKLKEMYHRYGMYYHVHHYVQQDDLTVGFHIEESIYARMFYEYGLPGDQFDREKVFEQVERRIKQVTQDPVIIVHMKAEPEIIQSRMERLSSTPAHSNSLVTPDNKPQLMAEYERLAHKSTLGPVVQVDTSTDGPEDTLLNLVNLLEPHFTAKDRERIESHSSYT
;
A
#
# COMPACT_ATOMS: atom_id res chain seq x y z
N MET A 1 2.15 -15.93 -1.13
CA MET A 1 2.16 -14.71 -1.99
C MET A 1 2.34 -13.47 -1.12
N LYS A 2 3.19 -12.51 -1.52
CA LYS A 2 3.43 -11.25 -0.79
C LYS A 2 3.25 -10.09 -1.74
N ILE A 3 2.41 -9.11 -1.38
CA ILE A 3 2.00 -8.02 -2.27
C ILE A 3 2.04 -6.68 -1.52
N ILE A 4 2.56 -5.65 -2.17
CA ILE A 4 2.40 -4.26 -1.77
C ILE A 4 1.59 -3.55 -2.86
N LEU A 5 0.39 -3.08 -2.51
CA LEU A 5 -0.42 -2.22 -3.38
C LEU A 5 -0.02 -0.77 -3.15
N ALA A 6 0.44 -0.08 -4.17
CA ALA A 6 0.85 1.31 -4.09
C ALA A 6 0.19 2.16 -5.18
N GLY A 7 -0.33 3.30 -4.80
CA GLY A 7 -0.96 4.24 -5.73
C GLY A 7 -1.55 5.43 -4.99
N ILE A 8 -1.76 6.51 -5.72
CA ILE A 8 -2.34 7.73 -5.15
C ILE A 8 -3.73 7.46 -4.57
N GLU A 9 -4.14 8.21 -3.55
CA GLU A 9 -5.53 8.18 -3.08
C GLU A 9 -6.52 8.33 -4.24
N TYR A 10 -7.71 7.78 -4.08
CA TYR A 10 -8.77 7.72 -5.11
C TYR A 10 -8.48 6.76 -6.28
N VAL A 11 -7.32 6.11 -6.34
CA VAL A 11 -7.06 5.09 -7.37
C VAL A 11 -7.76 3.76 -7.08
N GLY A 12 -8.21 3.53 -5.83
CA GLY A 12 -8.97 2.35 -5.42
C GLY A 12 -8.15 1.26 -4.73
N THR A 13 -6.98 1.56 -4.17
CA THR A 13 -6.11 0.58 -3.49
C THR A 13 -6.84 -0.22 -2.42
N THR A 14 -7.60 0.43 -1.54
CA THR A 14 -8.35 -0.24 -0.47
C THR A 14 -9.42 -1.19 -1.01
N THR A 15 -10.16 -0.75 -2.02
CA THR A 15 -11.20 -1.58 -2.66
C THR A 15 -10.59 -2.83 -3.29
N ILE A 16 -9.51 -2.67 -4.05
CA ILE A 16 -8.85 -3.81 -4.69
C ILE A 16 -8.15 -4.72 -3.65
N ALA A 17 -7.61 -4.15 -2.57
CA ALA A 17 -7.05 -4.95 -1.49
C ALA A 17 -8.10 -5.85 -0.84
N GLN A 18 -9.30 -5.34 -0.58
CA GLN A 18 -10.41 -6.13 -0.02
C GLN A 18 -10.86 -7.22 -0.99
N LEU A 19 -11.07 -6.90 -2.26
CA LEU A 19 -11.44 -7.88 -3.28
C LEU A 19 -10.36 -8.96 -3.48
N LEU A 20 -9.10 -8.57 -3.45
CA LEU A 20 -7.98 -9.51 -3.57
C LEU A 20 -7.88 -10.45 -2.35
N GLN A 21 -8.23 -9.96 -1.17
CA GLN A 21 -8.33 -10.75 0.06
C GLN A 21 -9.42 -11.81 -0.06
N GLU A 22 -10.61 -11.42 -0.54
CA GLU A 22 -11.73 -12.32 -0.76
C GLU A 22 -11.40 -13.35 -1.85
N TRP A 23 -10.87 -12.90 -2.98
CA TRP A 23 -10.43 -13.78 -4.07
C TRP A 23 -9.42 -14.83 -3.58
N LYS A 24 -8.40 -14.41 -2.82
CA LYS A 24 -7.40 -15.35 -2.33
C LYS A 24 -8.00 -16.39 -1.41
N LYS A 25 -8.89 -16.00 -0.52
CA LYS A 25 -9.61 -16.91 0.37
C LYS A 25 -10.48 -17.91 -0.41
N GLU A 26 -11.18 -17.44 -1.46
CA GLU A 26 -12.04 -18.27 -2.30
C GLU A 26 -11.24 -19.24 -3.17
N VAL A 27 -10.13 -18.79 -3.77
CA VAL A 27 -9.37 -19.56 -4.76
C VAL A 27 -8.26 -20.41 -4.13
N MET A 28 -7.66 -19.94 -3.02
CA MET A 28 -6.54 -20.62 -2.34
C MET A 28 -6.92 -21.21 -0.98
N GLY A 29 -8.16 -21.03 -0.52
CA GLY A 29 -8.67 -21.56 0.75
C GLY A 29 -8.26 -20.76 1.99
N GLU A 30 -7.33 -19.82 1.88
CA GLU A 30 -6.79 -19.04 3.00
C GLU A 30 -6.64 -17.55 2.63
N PRO A 31 -7.01 -16.62 3.52
CA PRO A 31 -6.77 -15.19 3.32
C PRO A 31 -5.27 -14.86 3.42
N PHE A 32 -4.91 -13.60 3.19
CA PHE A 32 -3.60 -13.08 3.60
C PHE A 32 -3.47 -13.09 5.12
N TYR A 33 -2.23 -13.07 5.63
CA TYR A 33 -1.91 -13.27 7.05
C TYR A 33 -2.74 -12.41 8.01
N MET A 34 -2.91 -11.16 7.70
CA MET A 34 -3.83 -10.29 8.44
C MET A 34 -5.07 -10.11 7.56
N ASP A 35 -6.23 -10.60 8.00
CA ASP A 35 -7.51 -10.41 7.28
C ASP A 35 -7.98 -8.94 7.29
N LEU A 36 -7.02 -8.03 7.20
CA LEU A 36 -7.18 -6.59 7.25
C LEU A 36 -6.27 -5.91 6.23
N VAL A 37 -6.78 -4.85 5.64
CA VAL A 37 -5.98 -3.97 4.79
C VAL A 37 -5.15 -3.06 5.67
N HIS A 38 -3.83 -3.19 5.60
CA HIS A 38 -2.90 -2.34 6.35
C HIS A 38 -2.49 -1.13 5.55
N ASP A 39 -2.87 0.05 6.02
CA ASP A 39 -2.43 1.35 5.52
C ASP A 39 -1.97 2.20 6.72
N HIS A 40 -0.67 2.16 7.00
CA HIS A 40 -0.06 2.84 8.14
C HIS A 40 0.85 3.99 7.74
N SER A 41 0.78 4.41 6.50
CA SER A 41 1.73 5.38 5.94
C SER A 41 1.28 6.82 6.09
N LYS A 42 0.02 7.03 6.47
CA LYS A 42 -0.58 8.35 6.63
C LYS A 42 -0.83 8.71 8.10
N LEU A 43 -0.89 10.01 8.39
CA LEU A 43 -1.24 10.54 9.70
C LEU A 43 -2.54 11.35 9.62
N PRO A 44 -3.44 11.22 10.58
CA PRO A 44 -3.48 10.19 11.61
C PRO A 44 -3.72 8.83 11.00
N HIS A 45 -3.36 7.81 11.71
CA HIS A 45 -3.52 6.43 11.29
C HIS A 45 -5.00 6.06 11.24
N THR A 46 -5.54 5.68 10.10
CA THR A 46 -6.98 5.51 9.90
C THR A 46 -7.43 4.11 9.51
N SER A 47 -6.52 3.15 9.47
CA SER A 47 -6.88 1.80 9.05
C SER A 47 -6.17 0.71 9.85
N GLY A 48 -6.86 -0.36 10.10
CA GLY A 48 -6.29 -1.65 10.39
C GLY A 48 -6.24 -2.11 11.83
N HIS A 49 -6.59 -1.35 12.78
CA HIS A 49 -6.94 -1.74 14.15
C HIS A 49 -8.00 -0.80 14.61
N PRO A 50 -8.82 -1.14 15.62
CA PRO A 50 -9.84 -0.20 16.01
C PRO A 50 -9.16 1.15 16.16
N ASP A 51 -9.35 2.01 15.15
CA ASP A 51 -8.98 3.39 15.25
C ASP A 51 -10.01 4.00 16.19
N ASP A 52 -9.74 3.84 17.45
CA ASP A 52 -10.51 4.39 18.54
C ASP A 52 -9.99 5.77 18.97
N THR A 53 -9.05 6.33 18.18
CA THR A 53 -8.55 7.67 18.41
C THR A 53 -9.64 8.71 18.25
N THR A 54 -9.76 9.57 19.25
CA THR A 54 -10.65 10.73 19.18
C THR A 54 -10.16 11.77 18.19
N LEU A 55 -11.04 12.66 17.73
CA LEU A 55 -10.65 13.78 16.87
C LEU A 55 -9.57 14.67 17.51
N GLU A 56 -9.56 14.78 18.85
CA GLU A 56 -8.53 15.52 19.57
C GLU A 56 -7.17 14.83 19.47
N GLU A 57 -7.11 13.52 19.68
CA GLU A 57 -5.89 12.72 19.55
C GLU A 57 -5.36 12.72 18.12
N GLN A 58 -6.23 12.61 17.14
CA GLN A 58 -5.85 12.75 15.72
C GLN A 58 -5.22 14.13 15.46
N SER A 59 -5.82 15.18 15.98
CA SER A 59 -5.26 16.53 15.88
C SER A 59 -3.89 16.67 16.57
N GLN A 60 -3.70 16.00 17.72
CA GLN A 60 -2.41 15.97 18.41
C GLN A 60 -1.35 15.23 17.58
N ILE A 61 -1.68 14.11 16.95
CA ILE A 61 -0.76 13.37 16.06
C ILE A 61 -0.35 14.24 14.87
N ILE A 62 -1.31 14.91 14.22
CA ILE A 62 -1.02 15.80 13.09
C ILE A 62 -0.13 16.97 13.54
N GLY A 63 -0.33 17.49 14.74
CA GLY A 63 0.44 18.58 15.35
C GLY A 63 1.84 18.20 15.85
N LEU A 64 2.24 16.94 15.82
CA LEU A 64 3.58 16.52 16.24
C LEU A 64 4.67 17.20 15.41
N SER A 65 5.81 17.45 16.05
CA SER A 65 6.99 17.94 15.32
C SER A 65 7.45 16.90 14.26
N PRO A 66 8.13 17.32 13.19
CA PRO A 66 8.61 16.41 12.15
C PRO A 66 9.40 15.21 12.70
N LYS A 67 10.23 15.44 13.72
CA LYS A 67 10.99 14.38 14.37
C LYS A 67 10.10 13.34 15.09
N LEU A 68 9.04 13.78 15.75
CA LEU A 68 8.11 12.87 16.43
C LEU A 68 7.23 12.11 15.43
N LYS A 69 6.81 12.74 14.33
CA LYS A 69 6.15 12.06 13.22
C LYS A 69 7.04 10.94 12.65
N GLU A 70 8.32 11.24 12.42
CA GLU A 70 9.29 10.26 11.96
C GLU A 70 9.42 9.08 12.93
N MET A 71 9.53 9.34 14.23
CA MET A 71 9.62 8.27 15.25
C MET A 71 8.36 7.39 15.25
N TYR A 72 7.18 7.99 15.11
CA TYR A 72 5.92 7.29 15.05
C TYR A 72 5.86 6.36 13.83
N HIS A 73 6.12 6.88 12.63
CA HIS A 73 6.13 6.08 11.39
C HIS A 73 7.24 5.03 11.36
N ARG A 74 8.40 5.33 11.89
CA ARG A 74 9.52 4.36 11.97
C ARG A 74 9.14 3.13 12.76
N TYR A 75 8.40 3.28 13.87
CA TYR A 75 7.90 2.14 14.63
C TYR A 75 6.96 1.28 13.77
N GLY A 76 5.98 1.87 13.13
CA GLY A 76 5.06 1.17 12.23
C GLY A 76 5.77 0.43 11.11
N MET A 77 6.74 1.09 10.45
CA MET A 77 7.50 0.47 9.36
C MET A 77 8.31 -0.75 9.83
N TYR A 78 8.98 -0.69 10.97
CA TYR A 78 9.72 -1.83 11.49
C TYR A 78 8.80 -2.97 11.95
N TYR A 79 7.64 -2.64 12.47
CA TYR A 79 6.62 -3.64 12.80
C TYR A 79 6.19 -4.42 11.55
N HIS A 80 5.90 -3.73 10.45
CA HIS A 80 5.48 -4.37 9.20
C HIS A 80 6.58 -5.22 8.54
N VAL A 81 7.84 -4.87 8.68
CA VAL A 81 8.94 -5.73 8.16
C VAL A 81 8.87 -7.15 8.72
N HIS A 82 8.43 -7.31 9.97
CA HIS A 82 8.29 -8.64 10.57
C HIS A 82 7.18 -9.49 9.96
N HIS A 83 6.17 -8.89 9.34
CA HIS A 83 5.10 -9.63 8.68
C HIS A 83 5.60 -10.45 7.49
N TYR A 84 6.68 -10.01 6.84
CA TYR A 84 7.25 -10.72 5.68
C TYR A 84 7.91 -12.07 6.01
N VAL A 85 7.99 -12.46 7.29
CA VAL A 85 8.31 -13.85 7.68
C VAL A 85 7.13 -14.79 7.41
N GLN A 86 5.91 -14.27 7.35
CA GLN A 86 4.72 -15.04 7.01
C GLN A 86 4.76 -15.45 5.53
N GLN A 87 3.98 -16.47 5.20
CA GLN A 87 3.92 -16.96 3.82
C GLN A 87 3.21 -15.97 2.90
N ASP A 88 2.16 -15.34 3.41
CA ASP A 88 1.29 -14.44 2.67
C ASP A 88 1.20 -13.10 3.41
N ASP A 89 1.32 -12.01 2.67
CA ASP A 89 1.15 -10.67 3.21
C ASP A 89 0.59 -9.73 2.15
N LEU A 90 -0.32 -8.86 2.55
CA LEU A 90 -0.91 -7.82 1.72
C LEU A 90 -0.87 -6.50 2.46
N THR A 91 -0.09 -5.56 1.94
CA THR A 91 0.08 -4.24 2.53
C THR A 91 -0.29 -3.16 1.52
N VAL A 92 -0.96 -2.10 1.96
CA VAL A 92 -1.26 -0.92 1.14
C VAL A 92 -0.26 0.20 1.46
N GLY A 93 0.31 0.80 0.43
CA GLY A 93 1.23 1.93 0.50
C GLY A 93 2.60 1.59 1.06
N PHE A 94 2.64 1.23 2.34
CA PHE A 94 3.83 0.87 3.10
C PHE A 94 4.98 1.87 2.92
N HIS A 95 6.22 1.38 2.76
CA HIS A 95 7.43 2.23 2.63
C HIS A 95 7.46 3.09 1.37
N ILE A 96 6.70 2.72 0.33
CA ILE A 96 6.55 3.54 -0.88
C ILE A 96 5.78 4.82 -0.54
N GLU A 97 4.60 4.67 0.02
CA GLU A 97 3.72 5.78 0.38
C GLU A 97 4.33 6.62 1.51
N GLU A 98 4.86 5.98 2.56
CA GLU A 98 5.49 6.69 3.67
C GLU A 98 6.64 7.59 3.18
N SER A 99 7.45 7.10 2.25
CA SER A 99 8.54 7.91 1.70
C SER A 99 8.08 9.13 0.91
N ILE A 100 6.89 9.07 0.31
CA ILE A 100 6.26 10.20 -0.39
C ILE A 100 5.71 11.20 0.63
N TYR A 101 4.83 10.71 1.52
CA TYR A 101 4.10 11.56 2.47
C TYR A 101 5.03 12.24 3.49
N ALA A 102 6.07 11.52 3.95
CA ALA A 102 7.08 12.08 4.84
C ALA A 102 7.68 13.37 4.31
N ARG A 103 8.08 13.36 3.04
CA ARG A 103 8.75 14.50 2.40
C ARG A 103 7.78 15.58 1.95
N MET A 104 6.61 15.20 1.47
CA MET A 104 5.66 16.17 0.91
C MET A 104 4.79 16.85 1.96
N PHE A 105 4.46 16.15 3.06
CA PHE A 105 3.44 16.62 3.99
C PHE A 105 3.88 16.65 5.45
N TYR A 106 4.89 15.86 5.84
CA TYR A 106 5.25 15.71 7.26
C TYR A 106 6.59 16.36 7.62
N GLU A 107 7.26 16.98 6.66
CA GLU A 107 8.47 17.79 6.84
C GLU A 107 9.65 17.00 7.44
N TYR A 108 9.77 15.70 7.15
CA TYR A 108 10.93 14.89 7.56
C TYR A 108 11.43 13.99 6.44
N GLY A 109 12.64 13.46 6.61
CA GLY A 109 13.24 12.51 5.66
C GLY A 109 13.69 13.15 4.36
N LEU A 110 13.99 14.45 4.37
CA LEU A 110 14.52 15.17 3.22
C LEU A 110 15.93 14.69 2.85
N PRO A 111 16.35 14.89 1.59
CA PRO A 111 17.70 14.53 1.17
C PRO A 111 18.78 15.13 2.08
N GLY A 112 19.65 14.27 2.59
CA GLY A 112 20.72 14.66 3.52
C GLY A 112 20.36 14.62 5.00
N ASP A 113 19.11 14.44 5.35
CA ASP A 113 18.70 14.23 6.74
C ASP A 113 19.23 12.91 7.31
N GLN A 114 19.28 12.81 8.64
CA GLN A 114 19.66 11.58 9.33
C GLN A 114 18.79 10.38 8.91
N PHE A 115 17.51 10.62 8.65
CA PHE A 115 16.51 9.63 8.23
C PHE A 115 16.00 9.96 6.82
N ASP A 116 16.90 10.36 5.92
CA ASP A 116 16.65 10.55 4.50
C ASP A 116 15.86 9.38 3.92
N ARG A 117 14.64 9.66 3.41
CA ARG A 117 13.70 8.61 3.00
C ARG A 117 14.15 7.81 1.79
N GLU A 118 15.04 8.31 0.96
CA GLU A 118 15.66 7.50 -0.10
C GLU A 118 16.54 6.38 0.49
N LYS A 119 17.27 6.67 1.58
CA LYS A 119 18.10 5.69 2.28
C LYS A 119 17.28 4.74 3.15
N VAL A 120 16.25 5.26 3.82
CA VAL A 120 15.35 4.44 4.64
C VAL A 120 14.57 3.45 3.77
N PHE A 121 14.09 3.87 2.60
CA PHE A 121 13.46 3.01 1.61
C PHE A 121 14.35 1.78 1.28
N GLU A 122 15.60 2.02 0.92
CA GLU A 122 16.55 0.96 0.61
C GLU A 122 16.88 0.08 1.83
N GLN A 123 16.91 0.65 3.03
CA GLN A 123 17.13 -0.10 4.27
C GLN A 123 15.95 -1.02 4.60
N VAL A 124 14.71 -0.55 4.43
CA VAL A 124 13.51 -1.34 4.63
C VAL A 124 13.49 -2.52 3.68
N GLU A 125 13.69 -2.31 2.39
CA GLU A 125 13.75 -3.39 1.40
C GLU A 125 14.85 -4.40 1.70
N ARG A 126 16.02 -3.93 2.10
CA ARG A 126 17.12 -4.82 2.51
C ARG A 126 16.73 -5.70 3.69
N ARG A 127 16.00 -5.17 4.66
CA ARG A 127 15.51 -5.95 5.81
C ARG A 127 14.43 -6.95 5.42
N ILE A 128 13.51 -6.58 4.54
CA ILE A 128 12.53 -7.51 4.00
C ILE A 128 13.23 -8.70 3.33
N LYS A 129 14.24 -8.43 2.48
CA LYS A 129 15.03 -9.49 1.83
C LYS A 129 15.81 -10.39 2.81
N GLN A 130 16.07 -9.93 4.02
CA GLN A 130 16.69 -10.75 5.06
C GLN A 130 15.71 -11.71 5.74
N VAL A 131 14.42 -11.40 5.75
CA VAL A 131 13.39 -12.18 6.45
C VAL A 131 12.55 -13.05 5.51
N THR A 132 12.59 -12.80 4.21
CA THR A 132 11.90 -13.63 3.20
C THR A 132 12.79 -13.90 2.00
N GLN A 133 12.65 -15.11 1.44
CA GLN A 133 13.26 -15.49 0.16
C GLN A 133 12.27 -15.38 -1.00
N ASP A 134 10.96 -15.29 -0.69
CA ASP A 134 9.93 -15.13 -1.70
C ASP A 134 9.94 -13.70 -2.23
N PRO A 135 9.70 -13.49 -3.53
CA PRO A 135 9.57 -12.16 -4.07
C PRO A 135 8.35 -11.45 -3.46
N VAL A 136 8.48 -10.14 -3.23
CA VAL A 136 7.35 -9.28 -2.87
C VAL A 136 6.92 -8.52 -4.13
N ILE A 137 5.71 -8.76 -4.58
CA ILE A 137 5.19 -8.16 -5.82
C ILE A 137 4.74 -6.74 -5.51
N ILE A 138 5.26 -5.76 -6.23
CA ILE A 138 4.79 -4.38 -6.17
C ILE A 138 3.69 -4.21 -7.20
N VAL A 139 2.51 -3.87 -6.75
CA VAL A 139 1.39 -3.52 -7.63
C VAL A 139 1.25 -2.01 -7.66
N HIS A 140 1.68 -1.39 -8.74
CA HIS A 140 1.47 0.04 -8.98
C HIS A 140 0.09 0.25 -9.59
N MET A 141 -0.83 0.75 -8.79
CA MET A 141 -2.17 1.11 -9.22
C MET A 141 -2.19 2.54 -9.74
N LYS A 142 -2.70 2.72 -10.94
CA LYS A 142 -2.78 4.02 -11.60
C LYS A 142 -4.18 4.26 -12.20
N ALA A 143 -4.47 5.50 -12.48
CA ALA A 143 -5.61 5.92 -13.29
C ALA A 143 -5.26 7.23 -14.00
N GLU A 144 -6.00 7.55 -15.05
CA GLU A 144 -5.88 8.84 -15.73
C GLU A 144 -6.14 10.00 -14.76
N PRO A 145 -5.40 11.12 -14.88
CA PRO A 145 -5.51 12.26 -13.96
C PRO A 145 -6.93 12.81 -13.82
N GLU A 146 -7.71 12.77 -14.90
CA GLU A 146 -9.10 13.23 -14.96
C GLU A 146 -10.02 12.29 -14.16
N ILE A 147 -9.75 10.99 -14.18
CA ILE A 147 -10.49 9.99 -13.40
C ILE A 147 -10.22 10.18 -11.91
N ILE A 148 -8.96 10.37 -11.52
CA ILE A 148 -8.62 10.71 -10.12
C ILE A 148 -9.34 12.00 -9.70
N GLN A 149 -9.34 13.04 -10.55
CA GLN A 149 -10.02 14.30 -10.27
C GLN A 149 -11.54 14.09 -10.05
N SER A 150 -12.19 13.36 -10.93
CA SER A 150 -13.62 13.05 -10.82
C SER A 150 -13.95 12.26 -9.54
N ARG A 151 -13.08 11.31 -9.17
CA ARG A 151 -13.23 10.55 -7.93
C ARG A 151 -13.00 11.42 -6.69
N MET A 152 -12.02 12.34 -6.70
CA MET A 152 -11.82 13.33 -5.65
C MET A 152 -13.07 14.16 -5.42
N GLU A 153 -13.64 14.73 -6.46
CA GLU A 153 -14.85 15.58 -6.38
C GLU A 153 -16.05 14.83 -5.78
N ARG A 154 -16.19 13.55 -6.08
CA ARG A 154 -17.26 12.70 -5.58
C ARG A 154 -17.06 12.21 -4.15
N LEU A 155 -15.81 11.90 -3.76
CA LEU A 155 -15.49 11.14 -2.56
C LEU A 155 -14.86 11.98 -1.43
N SER A 156 -14.42 13.21 -1.71
CA SER A 156 -13.71 14.06 -0.72
C SER A 156 -14.51 14.35 0.55
N SER A 157 -15.84 14.31 0.48
CA SER A 157 -16.72 14.50 1.63
C SER A 157 -17.03 13.21 2.41
N THR A 158 -16.53 12.06 1.96
CA THR A 158 -16.73 10.79 2.66
C THR A 158 -15.78 10.67 3.86
N PRO A 159 -16.18 9.94 4.93
CA PRO A 159 -15.31 9.74 6.08
C PRO A 159 -13.93 9.17 5.72
N ALA A 160 -13.88 8.25 4.75
CA ALA A 160 -12.63 7.63 4.30
C ALA A 160 -11.62 8.62 3.69
N HIS A 161 -12.06 9.79 3.22
CA HIS A 161 -11.22 10.79 2.58
C HIS A 161 -11.26 12.16 3.28
N SER A 162 -11.86 12.24 4.47
CA SER A 162 -11.98 13.50 5.22
C SER A 162 -10.63 14.13 5.59
N ASN A 163 -9.59 13.32 5.73
CA ASN A 163 -8.22 13.73 6.06
C ASN A 163 -7.28 13.63 4.85
N SER A 164 -7.81 13.54 3.62
CA SER A 164 -6.97 13.47 2.42
C SER A 164 -6.10 14.71 2.27
N LEU A 165 -4.81 14.50 2.02
CA LEU A 165 -3.84 15.55 1.71
C LEU A 165 -3.68 15.77 0.21
N VAL A 166 -4.39 14.99 -0.62
CA VAL A 166 -4.35 15.10 -2.08
C VAL A 166 -5.21 16.29 -2.52
N THR A 167 -4.61 17.15 -3.31
CA THR A 167 -5.25 18.32 -3.91
C THR A 167 -5.04 18.32 -5.42
N PRO A 168 -5.83 19.07 -6.21
CA PRO A 168 -5.57 19.22 -7.63
C PRO A 168 -4.13 19.67 -7.97
N ASP A 169 -3.55 20.52 -7.11
CA ASP A 169 -2.22 21.10 -7.34
C ASP A 169 -1.09 20.09 -7.10
N ASN A 170 -1.19 19.25 -6.07
CA ASN A 170 -0.15 18.29 -5.73
C ASN A 170 -0.33 16.92 -6.39
N LYS A 171 -1.51 16.63 -6.94
CA LYS A 171 -1.85 15.36 -7.59
C LYS A 171 -0.82 14.91 -8.64
N PRO A 172 -0.39 15.75 -9.61
CA PRO A 172 0.56 15.31 -10.62
C PRO A 172 1.91 14.88 -10.02
N GLN A 173 2.39 15.59 -9.01
CA GLN A 173 3.62 15.25 -8.32
C GLN A 173 3.49 13.94 -7.55
N LEU A 174 2.37 13.72 -6.85
CA LEU A 174 2.11 12.47 -6.14
C LEU A 174 2.09 11.29 -7.11
N MET A 175 1.37 11.39 -8.22
CA MET A 175 1.31 10.33 -9.24
C MET A 175 2.71 9.97 -9.76
N ALA A 176 3.53 10.97 -10.06
CA ALA A 176 4.91 10.75 -10.52
C ALA A 176 5.80 10.11 -9.45
N GLU A 177 5.65 10.48 -8.18
CA GLU A 177 6.41 9.90 -7.08
C GLU A 177 6.02 8.43 -6.81
N TYR A 178 4.74 8.08 -6.87
CA TYR A 178 4.30 6.68 -6.77
C TYR A 178 4.89 5.84 -7.90
N GLU A 179 4.83 6.30 -9.14
CA GLU A 179 5.43 5.60 -10.28
C GLU A 179 6.94 5.43 -10.10
N ARG A 180 7.65 6.50 -9.74
CA ARG A 180 9.09 6.49 -9.52
C ARG A 180 9.51 5.49 -8.45
N LEU A 181 8.84 5.51 -7.29
CA LEU A 181 9.22 4.66 -6.15
C LEU A 181 8.79 3.20 -6.36
N ALA A 182 7.63 2.95 -6.98
CA ALA A 182 7.26 1.59 -7.35
C ALA A 182 8.32 0.95 -8.25
N HIS A 183 8.81 1.67 -9.27
CA HIS A 183 9.86 1.19 -10.16
C HIS A 183 11.26 1.16 -9.54
N LYS A 184 11.49 1.95 -8.48
CA LYS A 184 12.74 1.89 -7.69
C LYS A 184 12.84 0.63 -6.85
N SER A 185 11.71 0.01 -6.50
CA SER A 185 11.70 -1.17 -5.65
C SER A 185 12.53 -2.32 -6.23
N THR A 186 13.25 -2.98 -5.34
CA THR A 186 14.09 -4.14 -5.66
C THR A 186 13.59 -5.44 -4.99
N LEU A 187 12.39 -5.40 -4.40
CA LEU A 187 11.81 -6.53 -3.65
C LEU A 187 11.35 -7.68 -4.55
N GLY A 188 10.90 -7.35 -5.77
CA GLY A 188 10.39 -8.33 -6.70
C GLY A 188 9.85 -7.69 -7.98
N PRO A 189 8.99 -8.38 -8.71
CA PRO A 189 8.38 -7.85 -9.92
C PRO A 189 7.49 -6.64 -9.60
N VAL A 190 7.43 -5.70 -10.55
CA VAL A 190 6.50 -4.57 -10.51
C VAL A 190 5.44 -4.81 -11.60
N VAL A 191 4.19 -4.86 -11.22
CA VAL A 191 3.05 -4.93 -12.13
C VAL A 191 2.26 -3.63 -12.07
N GLN A 192 1.70 -3.20 -13.19
CA GLN A 192 0.88 -1.99 -13.26
C GLN A 192 -0.57 -2.35 -13.56
N VAL A 193 -1.49 -1.76 -12.80
CA VAL A 193 -2.92 -1.93 -12.98
C VAL A 193 -3.55 -0.56 -13.20
N ASP A 194 -4.22 -0.41 -14.34
CA ASP A 194 -4.98 0.80 -14.66
C ASP A 194 -6.44 0.62 -14.22
N THR A 195 -6.94 1.55 -13.43
CA THR A 195 -8.29 1.55 -12.89
C THR A 195 -9.19 2.61 -13.51
N SER A 196 -8.78 3.15 -14.68
CA SER A 196 -9.47 4.28 -15.30
C SER A 196 -10.84 3.92 -15.85
N THR A 197 -10.97 2.76 -16.46
CA THR A 197 -12.15 2.38 -17.24
C THR A 197 -12.96 1.24 -16.62
N ASP A 198 -12.30 0.36 -15.89
CA ASP A 198 -12.89 -0.88 -15.43
C ASP A 198 -13.59 -0.73 -14.07
N GLY A 199 -14.62 -1.53 -13.83
CA GLY A 199 -15.20 -1.71 -12.51
C GLY A 199 -14.21 -2.42 -11.57
N PRO A 200 -14.48 -2.42 -10.24
CA PRO A 200 -13.59 -3.07 -9.28
C PRO A 200 -13.35 -4.55 -9.55
N GLU A 201 -14.36 -5.30 -9.97
CA GLU A 201 -14.27 -6.73 -10.27
C GLU A 201 -13.43 -6.99 -11.52
N ASP A 202 -13.60 -6.21 -12.59
CA ASP A 202 -12.79 -6.33 -13.80
C ASP A 202 -11.34 -5.93 -13.54
N THR A 203 -11.13 -4.91 -12.71
CA THR A 203 -9.81 -4.50 -12.24
C THR A 203 -9.14 -5.64 -11.44
N LEU A 204 -9.87 -6.30 -10.56
CA LEU A 204 -9.37 -7.47 -9.81
C LEU A 204 -8.97 -8.60 -10.77
N LEU A 205 -9.84 -8.93 -11.73
CA LEU A 205 -9.57 -9.99 -12.69
C LEU A 205 -8.31 -9.68 -13.52
N ASN A 206 -8.16 -8.45 -13.97
CA ASN A 206 -6.95 -7.99 -14.65
C ASN A 206 -5.71 -8.10 -13.74
N LEU A 207 -5.82 -7.67 -12.48
CA LEU A 207 -4.73 -7.80 -11.51
C LEU A 207 -4.34 -9.26 -11.29
N VAL A 208 -5.30 -10.17 -11.09
CA VAL A 208 -5.02 -11.60 -10.91
C VAL A 208 -4.27 -12.17 -12.10
N ASN A 209 -4.69 -11.85 -13.32
CA ASN A 209 -4.00 -12.27 -14.54
C ASN A 209 -2.53 -11.75 -14.60
N LEU A 210 -2.30 -10.54 -14.12
CA LEU A 210 -0.95 -9.97 -14.03
C LEU A 210 -0.11 -10.61 -12.92
N LEU A 211 -0.74 -11.09 -11.86
CA LEU A 211 -0.07 -11.76 -10.74
C LEU A 211 0.26 -13.24 -11.06
N GLU A 212 -0.52 -13.90 -11.89
CA GLU A 212 -0.41 -15.34 -12.18
C GLU A 212 1.01 -15.78 -12.60
N PRO A 213 1.74 -15.06 -13.47
CA PRO A 213 3.13 -15.42 -13.82
C PRO A 213 4.09 -15.43 -12.63
N HIS A 214 3.73 -14.75 -11.55
CA HIS A 214 4.56 -14.57 -10.35
C HIS A 214 4.14 -15.47 -9.18
N PHE A 215 3.12 -16.31 -9.36
CA PHE A 215 2.71 -17.28 -8.34
C PHE A 215 3.84 -18.25 -8.04
N THR A 216 4.11 -18.46 -6.77
CA THR A 216 5.06 -19.47 -6.30
C THR A 216 4.52 -20.87 -6.54
N ALA A 217 5.37 -21.88 -6.47
CA ALA A 217 4.93 -23.29 -6.54
C ALA A 217 3.86 -23.60 -5.50
N LYS A 218 4.01 -23.02 -4.30
CA LYS A 218 3.06 -23.20 -3.19
C LYS A 218 1.73 -22.48 -3.43
N ASP A 219 1.71 -21.35 -4.11
CA ASP A 219 0.47 -20.69 -4.52
C ASP A 219 -0.30 -21.55 -5.51
N ARG A 220 0.38 -22.12 -6.50
CA ARG A 220 -0.21 -23.03 -7.50
C ARG A 220 -0.75 -24.31 -6.85
N GLU A 221 -0.01 -24.92 -5.94
CA GLU A 221 -0.45 -26.09 -5.19
C GLU A 221 -1.74 -25.82 -4.40
N ARG A 222 -1.86 -24.64 -3.78
CA ARG A 222 -3.08 -24.25 -3.06
C ARG A 222 -4.27 -24.07 -4.00
N ILE A 223 -4.08 -23.44 -5.15
CA ILE A 223 -5.13 -23.28 -6.17
C ILE A 223 -5.63 -24.68 -6.63
N GLU A 224 -4.71 -25.57 -6.98
CA GLU A 224 -5.02 -26.93 -7.46
C GLU A 224 -5.75 -27.75 -6.39
N SER A 225 -5.26 -27.73 -5.15
CA SER A 225 -5.87 -28.47 -4.06
C SER A 225 -7.25 -27.91 -3.70
N HIS A 226 -7.43 -26.61 -3.65
CA HIS A 226 -8.72 -26.04 -3.30
C HIS A 226 -9.77 -26.23 -4.39
N SER A 227 -9.39 -26.10 -5.66
CA SER A 227 -10.28 -26.36 -6.80
C SER A 227 -10.76 -27.84 -6.88
N SER A 228 -10.08 -28.76 -6.19
CA SER A 228 -10.46 -30.19 -6.15
C SER A 228 -11.54 -30.49 -5.11
N TYR A 229 -11.86 -29.55 -4.23
CA TYR A 229 -12.86 -29.70 -3.15
C TYR A 229 -14.14 -28.87 -3.38
N THR A 230 -14.17 -28.02 -4.40
CA THR A 230 -15.33 -27.24 -4.85
C THR A 230 -15.93 -27.85 -6.11
#